data_206fe46f1246728cf9bf589118d61717
#
_entry.id   206fe46f1246728cf9bf589118d61717
#
_cell.length_a   1.000
_cell.length_b   1.000
_cell.length_c   1.000
_cell.angle_alpha   90.00
_cell.angle_beta   90.00
_cell.angle_gamma   90.00
#
_symmetry.space_group_name_H-M   'P 1'
#
loop_
_entity.id
_entity.type
_entity.pdbx_description
1 polymer ?
#
loop_
_entity_poly.entity_id
_entity_poly.type
_entity_poly.pdbx_seq_one_letter_code
_entity_poly.pdbx_strand_id
1 'polypeptide(L)'
;MIEKEYIEPNEGFTQTVVVKTGNFKTLYISGQIGDGANLEAQTITTFQNLEKQLQNCNATFKDVVKMNTYIVNFNPEVDLPIFRKVRKAFLGTENYPASTLVGIQSLGRKEWLIEIEAIAVIE
;
A
#
# COMPACT_ATOMS: atom_id res chain seq x y z
N MET A 1 13.26 -24.73 -1.05
CA MET A 1 13.24 -24.12 -2.38
C MET A 1 12.42 -22.85 -2.34
N ILE A 2 12.84 -21.82 -3.03
CA ILE A 2 12.12 -20.56 -3.12
C ILE A 2 11.43 -20.50 -4.49
N GLU A 3 10.14 -20.20 -4.47
CA GLU A 3 9.36 -19.98 -5.67
C GLU A 3 8.91 -18.53 -5.74
N LYS A 4 8.82 -17.97 -6.93
CA LYS A 4 8.36 -16.61 -7.16
C LYS A 4 7.21 -16.59 -8.14
N GLU A 5 6.21 -15.77 -7.85
CA GLU A 5 5.06 -15.57 -8.74
C GLU A 5 4.89 -14.08 -8.96
N TYR A 6 4.66 -13.69 -10.20
CA TYR A 6 4.55 -12.28 -10.60
C TYR A 6 3.10 -12.01 -11.00
N ILE A 7 2.41 -11.21 -10.19
CA ILE A 7 0.98 -10.92 -10.38
C ILE A 7 0.82 -9.53 -10.97
N GLU A 8 0.12 -9.44 -12.09
CA GLU A 8 -0.11 -8.22 -12.85
C GLU A 8 1.21 -7.51 -13.22
N PRO A 9 2.09 -8.21 -14.00
CA PRO A 9 3.31 -7.54 -14.47
C PRO A 9 2.97 -6.44 -15.47
N ASN A 10 3.71 -5.35 -15.37
CA ASN A 10 3.61 -4.22 -16.26
C ASN A 10 4.92 -4.03 -17.00
N GLU A 11 4.97 -2.96 -17.80
CA GLU A 11 6.20 -2.56 -18.44
C GLU A 11 7.10 -1.88 -17.39
N GLY A 12 8.12 -2.62 -16.93
CA GLY A 12 9.11 -2.12 -16.00
C GLY A 12 8.91 -2.50 -14.53
N PHE A 13 7.72 -2.98 -14.14
CA PHE A 13 7.49 -3.44 -12.77
C PHE A 13 6.30 -4.41 -12.68
N THR A 14 6.16 -5.03 -11.53
CA THR A 14 5.06 -5.97 -11.23
C THR A 14 4.26 -5.41 -10.06
N GLN A 15 2.94 -5.51 -10.11
CA GLN A 15 2.09 -5.01 -9.02
C GLN A 15 2.35 -5.74 -7.71
N THR A 16 2.40 -7.07 -7.74
CA THR A 16 2.71 -7.86 -6.56
C THR A 16 3.62 -9.02 -6.92
N VAL A 17 4.74 -9.14 -6.20
CA VAL A 17 5.62 -10.30 -6.31
C VAL A 17 5.39 -11.17 -5.08
N VAL A 18 5.04 -12.43 -5.31
CA VAL A 18 4.86 -13.42 -4.24
C VAL A 18 6.12 -14.25 -4.15
N VAL A 19 6.69 -14.33 -2.95
CA VAL A 19 7.84 -15.21 -2.68
C VAL A 19 7.35 -16.30 -1.73
N LYS A 20 7.37 -17.53 -2.21
CA LYS A 20 6.99 -18.70 -1.41
C LYS A 20 8.23 -19.36 -0.83
N THR A 21 8.24 -19.53 0.49
CA THR A 21 9.33 -20.18 1.22
C THR A 21 8.71 -21.16 2.21
N GLY A 22 8.89 -22.48 1.95
CA GLY A 22 8.27 -23.49 2.82
C GLY A 22 6.75 -23.38 2.81
N ASN A 23 6.16 -23.19 3.98
CA ASN A 23 4.72 -23.16 4.16
C ASN A 23 4.11 -21.74 4.15
N PHE A 24 4.92 -20.71 3.92
CA PHE A 24 4.41 -19.35 3.93
C PHE A 24 4.82 -18.57 2.68
N LYS A 25 4.09 -17.49 2.43
CA LYS A 25 4.34 -16.59 1.30
C LYS A 25 4.52 -15.17 1.81
N THR A 26 5.47 -14.46 1.20
CA THR A 26 5.64 -13.04 1.41
C THR A 26 5.17 -12.32 0.15
N LEU A 27 4.30 -11.34 0.34
CA LEU A 27 3.75 -10.52 -0.75
C LEU A 27 4.44 -9.17 -0.73
N TYR A 28 5.14 -8.84 -1.82
CA TYR A 28 5.75 -7.52 -2.00
C TYR A 28 4.86 -6.74 -2.94
N ILE A 29 4.12 -5.78 -2.40
CA ILE A 29 3.14 -5.01 -3.17
C ILE A 29 3.78 -3.68 -3.55
N SER A 30 3.90 -3.43 -4.85
CA SER A 30 4.41 -2.17 -5.39
C SER A 30 3.55 -1.00 -4.92
N GLY A 31 4.13 0.19 -4.93
CA GLY A 31 3.41 1.39 -4.57
C GLY A 31 2.11 1.53 -5.34
N GLN A 32 1.03 1.67 -4.60
CA GLN A 32 -0.30 1.89 -5.16
C GLN A 32 -0.65 3.36 -5.05
N ILE A 33 -1.30 3.85 -6.09
CA ILE A 33 -1.84 5.21 -6.14
C ILE A 33 -3.36 5.10 -6.30
N GLY A 34 -4.05 6.23 -6.30
CA GLY A 34 -5.49 6.22 -6.52
C GLY A 34 -5.96 7.53 -7.12
N ASP A 35 -7.11 7.49 -7.78
CA ASP A 35 -7.74 8.66 -8.34
C ASP A 35 -8.50 9.44 -7.29
N GLY A 36 -8.63 10.74 -7.47
CA GLY A 36 -9.41 11.59 -6.60
C GLY A 36 -9.01 13.05 -6.73
N ALA A 37 -9.94 13.93 -6.37
CA ALA A 37 -9.76 15.37 -6.50
C ALA A 37 -8.89 15.99 -5.39
N ASN A 38 -8.66 15.25 -4.31
CA ASN A 38 -7.90 15.73 -3.15
C ASN A 38 -7.23 14.56 -2.43
N LEU A 39 -6.47 14.87 -1.39
CA LEU A 39 -5.72 13.85 -0.65
C LEU A 39 -6.63 12.79 -0.02
N GLU A 40 -7.74 13.20 0.57
CA GLU A 40 -8.65 12.23 1.21
C GLU A 40 -9.19 11.23 0.18
N ALA A 41 -9.71 11.73 -0.95
CA ALA A 41 -10.24 10.88 -2.01
C ALA A 41 -9.17 9.93 -2.57
N GLN A 42 -7.97 10.43 -2.82
CA GLN A 42 -6.87 9.61 -3.32
C GLN A 42 -6.41 8.58 -2.29
N THR A 43 -6.41 8.94 -1.01
CA THR A 43 -6.02 8.00 0.05
C THR A 43 -7.01 6.84 0.12
N ILE A 44 -8.31 7.11 0.04
CA ILE A 44 -9.34 6.06 0.01
C ILE A 44 -9.11 5.11 -1.16
N THR A 45 -8.94 5.66 -2.36
CA THR A 45 -8.75 4.86 -3.57
C THR A 45 -7.43 4.08 -3.53
N THR A 46 -6.40 4.67 -2.97
CA THR A 46 -5.11 3.98 -2.78
C THR A 46 -5.26 2.77 -1.86
N PHE A 47 -5.96 2.91 -0.74
CA PHE A 47 -6.22 1.76 0.15
C PHE A 47 -7.09 0.70 -0.54
N GLN A 48 -8.06 1.11 -1.36
CA GLN A 48 -8.86 0.17 -2.14
C GLN A 48 -8.00 -0.60 -3.14
N ASN A 49 -7.05 0.05 -3.78
CA ASN A 49 -6.12 -0.60 -4.70
C ASN A 49 -5.18 -1.57 -3.98
N LEU A 50 -4.71 -1.21 -2.77
CA LEU A 50 -3.96 -2.15 -1.93
C LEU A 50 -4.79 -3.37 -1.55
N GLU A 51 -6.05 -3.14 -1.17
CA GLU A 51 -6.97 -4.23 -0.82
C GLU A 51 -7.16 -5.18 -1.99
N LYS A 52 -7.28 -4.66 -3.20
CA LYS A 52 -7.40 -5.46 -4.41
C LYS A 52 -6.16 -6.33 -4.63
N GLN A 53 -4.96 -5.77 -4.45
CA GLN A 53 -3.73 -6.55 -4.58
C GLN A 53 -3.66 -7.67 -3.54
N LEU A 54 -4.07 -7.39 -2.30
CA LEU A 54 -4.15 -8.41 -1.25
C LEU A 54 -5.15 -9.50 -1.61
N GLN A 55 -6.35 -9.12 -2.08
CA GLN A 55 -7.39 -10.06 -2.48
C GLN A 55 -6.95 -10.99 -3.61
N ASN A 56 -6.14 -10.49 -4.55
CA ASN A 56 -5.58 -11.31 -5.62
C ASN A 56 -4.75 -12.48 -5.08
N CYS A 57 -4.24 -12.36 -3.86
CA CYS A 57 -3.41 -13.36 -3.20
C CYS A 57 -4.14 -14.04 -2.02
N ASN A 58 -5.46 -13.86 -1.90
CA ASN A 58 -6.26 -14.37 -0.79
C ASN A 58 -5.79 -13.85 0.57
N ALA A 59 -5.30 -12.61 0.60
CA ALA A 59 -4.83 -11.93 1.80
C ALA A 59 -5.76 -10.78 2.17
N THR A 60 -5.59 -10.26 3.38
CA THR A 60 -6.31 -9.09 3.88
C THR A 60 -5.33 -8.12 4.53
N PHE A 61 -5.81 -6.95 4.94
CA PHE A 61 -4.97 -5.99 5.66
C PHE A 61 -4.38 -6.55 6.96
N LYS A 62 -5.01 -7.57 7.54
CA LYS A 62 -4.49 -8.24 8.74
C LYS A 62 -3.16 -8.95 8.48
N ASP A 63 -2.89 -9.28 7.24
CA ASP A 63 -1.66 -9.98 6.84
C ASP A 63 -0.52 -9.01 6.55
N VAL A 64 -0.79 -7.71 6.48
CA VAL A 64 0.22 -6.69 6.17
C VAL A 64 1.12 -6.48 7.40
N VAL A 65 2.43 -6.59 7.19
CA VAL A 65 3.42 -6.44 8.26
C VAL A 65 4.20 -5.13 8.15
N LYS A 66 4.23 -4.52 6.96
CA LYS A 66 4.97 -3.27 6.73
C LYS A 66 4.27 -2.43 5.69
N MET A 67 4.16 -1.12 5.95
CA MET A 67 3.68 -0.13 4.98
C MET A 67 4.63 1.05 4.94
N ASN A 68 4.89 1.56 3.74
CA ASN A 68 5.58 2.83 3.54
C ASN A 68 4.65 3.75 2.75
N THR A 69 4.44 4.95 3.29
CA THR A 69 3.52 5.95 2.72
C THR A 69 4.29 7.19 2.33
N TYR A 70 4.02 7.67 1.12
CA TYR A 70 4.66 8.85 0.54
C TYR A 70 3.58 9.87 0.19
N ILE A 71 3.67 11.08 0.77
CA ILE A 71 2.69 12.15 0.52
C ILE A 71 3.41 13.37 -0.06
N VAL A 72 2.91 13.83 -1.20
CA VAL A 72 3.47 14.99 -1.90
C VAL A 72 3.19 16.27 -1.12
N ASN A 73 4.23 17.10 -0.94
CA ASN A 73 4.13 18.37 -0.23
C ASN A 73 3.46 18.24 1.15
N PHE A 74 3.86 17.22 1.88
CA PHE A 74 3.23 16.83 3.15
C PHE A 74 3.23 17.96 4.17
N ASN A 75 2.03 18.32 4.64
CA ASN A 75 1.83 19.25 5.76
C ASN A 75 1.24 18.44 6.92
N PRO A 76 2.03 18.11 7.95
CA PRO A 76 1.56 17.22 9.03
C PRO A 76 0.29 17.70 9.73
N GLU A 77 0.13 19.02 9.91
CA GLU A 77 -1.02 19.56 10.62
C GLU A 77 -2.34 19.32 9.87
N VAL A 78 -2.30 19.33 8.54
CA VAL A 78 -3.48 19.16 7.68
C VAL A 78 -3.62 17.73 7.20
N ASP A 79 -2.52 17.15 6.69
CA ASP A 79 -2.57 15.87 5.97
C ASP A 79 -2.60 14.66 6.87
N LEU A 80 -1.93 14.72 8.03
CA LEU A 80 -1.86 13.57 8.91
C LEU A 80 -3.21 13.17 9.50
N PRO A 81 -4.07 14.12 9.94
CA PRO A 81 -5.41 13.74 10.38
C PRO A 81 -6.26 13.11 9.28
N ILE A 82 -6.12 13.57 8.04
CA ILE A 82 -6.83 13.00 6.89
C ILE A 82 -6.37 11.56 6.66
N PHE A 83 -5.06 11.35 6.61
CA PHE A 83 -4.49 10.03 6.41
C PHE A 83 -4.89 9.05 7.52
N ARG A 84 -4.81 9.48 8.78
CA ARG A 84 -5.17 8.65 9.93
C ARG A 84 -6.63 8.20 9.92
N LYS A 85 -7.52 9.10 9.54
CA LYS A 85 -8.95 8.82 9.44
C LYS A 85 -9.21 7.70 8.42
N VAL A 86 -8.64 7.82 7.23
CA VAL A 86 -8.79 6.83 6.17
C VAL A 86 -8.12 5.50 6.56
N ARG A 87 -6.90 5.56 7.08
CA ARG A 87 -6.16 4.37 7.52
C ARG A 87 -6.97 3.57 8.53
N LYS A 88 -7.56 4.24 9.51
CA LYS A 88 -8.38 3.58 10.53
C LYS A 88 -9.58 2.85 9.92
N ALA A 89 -10.20 3.44 8.90
CA ALA A 89 -11.33 2.82 8.23
C ALA A 89 -10.96 1.50 7.55
N PHE A 90 -9.74 1.38 7.05
CA PHE A 90 -9.27 0.16 6.38
C PHE A 90 -8.55 -0.83 7.30
N LEU A 91 -7.72 -0.33 8.20
CA LEU A 91 -6.87 -1.18 9.06
C LEU A 91 -7.50 -1.50 10.43
N GLY A 92 -8.55 -0.78 10.82
CA GLY A 92 -9.16 -0.96 12.14
C GLY A 92 -8.36 -0.29 13.24
N THR A 93 -8.42 -0.86 14.45
CA THR A 93 -7.89 -0.22 15.66
C THR A 93 -6.81 -1.02 16.39
N GLU A 94 -6.41 -2.17 15.85
CA GLU A 94 -5.40 -3.01 16.51
C GLU A 94 -4.55 -3.76 15.49
N ASN A 95 -3.41 -4.26 15.93
CA ASN A 95 -2.48 -5.05 15.13
C ASN A 95 -2.02 -4.32 13.87
N TYR A 96 -1.64 -3.05 14.04
CA TYR A 96 -1.15 -2.25 12.93
C TYR A 96 0.17 -2.78 12.39
N PRO A 97 0.41 -2.70 11.07
CA PRO A 97 1.73 -3.01 10.52
C PRO A 97 2.78 -2.00 10.99
N ALA A 98 4.04 -2.40 10.92
CA ALA A 98 5.13 -1.43 11.01
C ALA A 98 4.94 -0.42 9.88
N SER A 99 5.12 0.87 10.16
CA SER A 99 4.76 1.91 9.19
C SER A 99 5.75 3.06 9.20
N THR A 100 6.06 3.57 8.01
CA THR A 100 6.84 4.79 7.83
C THR A 100 6.07 5.69 6.88
N LEU A 101 5.96 6.96 7.24
CA LEU A 101 5.33 7.97 6.39
C LEU A 101 6.31 9.12 6.18
N VAL A 102 6.53 9.52 4.94
CA VAL A 102 7.42 10.63 4.60
C VAL A 102 6.76 11.56 3.60
N GLY A 103 7.08 12.84 3.73
CA GLY A 103 6.74 13.83 2.72
C GLY A 103 7.76 13.81 1.61
N ILE A 104 7.30 13.95 0.39
CA ILE A 104 8.14 13.95 -0.81
C ILE A 104 7.77 15.13 -1.69
N GLN A 105 8.63 15.43 -2.65
CA GLN A 105 8.39 16.52 -3.58
C GLN A 105 7.35 16.15 -4.64
N SER A 106 7.47 14.97 -5.24
CA SER A 106 6.60 14.55 -6.34
C SER A 106 6.58 13.02 -6.47
N LEU A 107 5.56 12.53 -7.13
CA LEU A 107 5.43 11.13 -7.57
C LEU A 107 5.60 11.05 -9.09
N GLY A 108 5.32 9.90 -9.67
CA GLY A 108 5.47 9.67 -11.11
C GLY A 108 4.61 10.54 -11.99
N ARG A 109 3.52 11.08 -11.46
CA ARG A 109 2.65 12.04 -12.17
C ARG A 109 2.30 13.20 -11.26
N LYS A 110 2.05 14.37 -11.84
CA LYS A 110 1.75 15.60 -11.10
C LYS A 110 0.49 15.49 -10.25
N GLU A 111 -0.51 14.80 -10.74
CA GLU A 111 -1.81 14.68 -10.09
C GLU A 111 -1.80 13.71 -8.92
N TRP A 112 -0.78 12.89 -8.79
CA TRP A 112 -0.69 11.92 -7.69
C TRP A 112 -0.19 12.59 -6.43
N LEU A 113 -0.97 12.45 -5.35
CA LEU A 113 -0.69 13.09 -4.06
C LEU A 113 -0.18 12.10 -3.02
N ILE A 114 -0.46 10.81 -3.19
CA ILE A 114 -0.09 9.78 -2.23
C ILE A 114 0.21 8.46 -2.92
N GLU A 115 1.19 7.74 -2.38
CA GLU A 115 1.52 6.39 -2.82
C GLU A 115 1.82 5.55 -1.58
N ILE A 116 1.33 4.31 -1.55
CA ILE A 116 1.55 3.39 -0.43
C ILE A 116 2.01 2.04 -0.96
N GLU A 117 3.13 1.56 -0.45
CA GLU A 117 3.63 0.22 -0.71
C GLU A 117 3.49 -0.63 0.55
N ALA A 118 3.42 -1.94 0.39
CA ALA A 118 3.18 -2.82 1.53
C ALA A 118 3.86 -4.18 1.35
N ILE A 119 4.15 -4.81 2.49
CA ILE A 119 4.62 -6.20 2.56
C ILE A 119 3.63 -6.94 3.44
N ALA A 120 3.16 -8.10 2.95
CA ALA A 120 2.25 -8.97 3.70
C ALA A 120 2.84 -10.38 3.78
N VAL A 121 2.46 -11.13 4.80
CA VAL A 121 2.90 -12.51 5.00
C VAL A 121 1.68 -13.37 5.24
N ILE A 122 1.55 -14.46 4.50
CA ILE A 122 0.43 -15.42 4.62
C ILE A 122 0.96 -16.85 4.61
N GLU A 123 0.11 -17.78 5.03
CA GLU A 123 0.38 -19.20 4.92
C GLU A 123 -0.22 -19.82 3.67
#